data_7b2347f9603b36560733c54c6ff37540
#
_entry.id   7b2347f9603b36560733c54c6ff37540
#
_cell.length_a   1.000
_cell.length_b   1.000
_cell.length_c   1.000
_cell.angle_alpha   90.00
_cell.angle_beta   90.00
_cell.angle_gamma   90.00
#
_symmetry.space_group_name_H-M   'P 1'
#
loop_
_entity.id
_entity.type
_entity.pdbx_description
1 polymer ?
#
loop_
_entity_poly.entity_id
_entity_poly.type
_entity_poly.pdbx_seq_one_letter_code
_entity_poly.pdbx_strand_id
1 'polypeptide(L)' 'RQLVFKNFVEAFGFMTQVALLAEARNHHPNWSNVYNRVNIELTTHDLGGLSSLDEELAAAIDDLLPA' A
#
# COMPACT_ATOMS: atom_id res chain seq x y z
N ARG A 1 -3.02 5.59 -5.60
CA ARG A 1 -2.31 4.87 -6.65
C ARG A 1 -2.99 3.55 -6.95
N GLN A 2 -3.26 3.27 -8.20
CA GLN A 2 -3.86 2.02 -8.61
C GLN A 2 -2.80 1.09 -9.21
N LEU A 3 -2.80 -0.17 -8.75
CA LEU A 3 -1.88 -1.20 -9.23
C LEU A 3 -2.67 -2.35 -9.83
N VAL A 4 -2.16 -2.91 -10.93
CA VAL A 4 -2.79 -4.03 -11.62
C VAL A 4 -1.80 -5.19 -11.64
N PHE A 5 -2.26 -6.35 -11.18
CA PHE A 5 -1.45 -7.56 -11.11
C PHE A 5 -1.94 -8.58 -12.14
N LYS A 6 -1.24 -9.69 -12.24
CA LYS A 6 -1.58 -10.75 -13.19
C LYS A 6 -2.91 -11.43 -12.84
N ASN A 7 -3.14 -11.64 -11.54
CA ASN A 7 -4.34 -12.33 -11.06
C ASN A 7 -4.57 -11.96 -9.61
N PHE A 8 -5.62 -12.51 -9.01
CA PHE A 8 -5.99 -12.24 -7.63
C PHE A 8 -4.93 -12.73 -6.64
N VAL A 9 -4.32 -13.88 -6.91
CA VAL A 9 -3.31 -14.43 -5.99
C VAL A 9 -2.12 -13.47 -5.87
N GLU A 10 -1.66 -12.92 -7.00
CA GLU A 10 -0.57 -11.96 -6.97
C GLU A 10 -0.98 -10.65 -6.27
N ALA A 11 -2.19 -10.19 -6.54
CA ALA A 11 -2.70 -8.98 -5.90
C ALA A 11 -2.80 -9.17 -4.39
N PHE A 12 -3.37 -10.27 -3.95
CA PHE A 12 -3.55 -10.54 -2.52
C PHE A 12 -2.21 -10.81 -1.83
N GLY A 13 -1.28 -11.47 -2.50
CA GLY A 13 0.07 -11.66 -1.98
C GLY A 13 0.79 -10.34 -1.76
N PHE A 14 0.64 -9.42 -2.72
CA PHE A 14 1.17 -8.07 -2.57
C PHE A 14 0.53 -7.35 -1.37
N MET A 15 -0.80 -7.42 -1.25
CA MET A 15 -1.51 -6.81 -0.13
C MET A 15 -1.05 -7.38 1.22
N THR A 16 -0.80 -8.68 1.27
CA THR A 16 -0.28 -9.32 2.49
C THR A 16 1.06 -8.73 2.90
N GLN A 17 1.95 -8.54 1.94
CA GLN A 17 3.26 -7.93 2.22
C GLN A 17 3.11 -6.48 2.68
N VAL A 18 2.22 -5.72 2.04
CA VAL A 18 1.95 -4.33 2.44
C VAL A 18 1.36 -4.30 3.85
N ALA A 19 0.49 -5.26 4.17
CA ALA A 19 -0.12 -5.34 5.50
C ALA A 19 0.96 -5.52 6.58
N LEU A 20 1.95 -6.37 6.33
CA LEU A 20 3.05 -6.57 7.27
C LEU A 20 3.89 -5.29 7.45
N LEU A 21 4.15 -4.59 6.36
CA LEU A 21 4.90 -3.34 6.43
C LEU A 21 4.12 -2.26 7.19
N ALA A 22 2.82 -2.16 6.93
CA ALA A 22 1.95 -1.19 7.57
C ALA A 22 1.83 -1.44 9.06
N GLU A 23 1.66 -2.70 9.44
CA GLU A 23 1.53 -3.07 10.84
C GLU A 23 2.83 -2.80 11.61
N ALA A 24 3.98 -3.10 11.00
CA ALA A 24 5.27 -2.84 11.63
C ALA A 24 5.49 -1.36 11.92
N ARG A 25 4.92 -0.49 11.09
CA ARG A 25 5.03 0.96 11.24
C ARG A 25 3.87 1.57 12.01
N ASN A 26 2.87 0.76 12.36
CA ASN A 26 1.62 1.22 12.95
C ASN A 26 1.02 2.37 12.14
N HIS A 27 1.06 2.25 10.82
CA HIS A 27 0.55 3.26 9.89
C HIS A 27 -0.11 2.53 8.73
N HIS A 28 -1.44 2.60 8.65
CA HIS A 28 -2.24 1.73 7.79
C HIS A 28 -2.78 2.51 6.59
N PRO A 29 -2.74 1.91 5.40
CA PRO A 29 -3.24 2.58 4.20
C PRO A 29 -4.76 2.52 4.14
N ASN A 30 -5.34 3.47 3.40
CA ASN A 30 -6.71 3.38 2.94
C ASN A 30 -6.66 2.70 1.59
N TRP A 31 -7.18 1.49 1.48
CA TRP A 31 -7.01 0.71 0.27
C TRP A 31 -8.22 -0.17 -0.03
N SER A 32 -8.26 -0.61 -1.29
CA SER A 32 -9.32 -1.51 -1.75
C SER A 32 -8.74 -2.46 -2.79
N ASN A 33 -9.44 -3.58 -2.98
CA ASN A 33 -9.04 -4.60 -3.94
C ASN A 33 -10.27 -5.13 -4.66
N VAL A 34 -10.15 -5.24 -5.98
CA VAL A 34 -11.12 -5.93 -6.81
C VAL A 34 -10.32 -6.83 -7.75
N TYR A 35 -10.42 -8.13 -7.57
CA TYR A 35 -9.71 -9.14 -8.35
C TYR A 35 -8.20 -8.86 -8.41
N ASN A 36 -7.68 -8.44 -9.58
CA ASN A 36 -6.24 -8.18 -9.77
C ASN A 36 -5.86 -6.71 -9.58
N ARG A 37 -6.78 -5.87 -9.13
CA ARG A 37 -6.56 -4.43 -8.94
C ARG A 37 -6.49 -4.09 -7.48
N VAL A 38 -5.48 -3.30 -7.12
CA VAL A 38 -5.30 -2.81 -5.76
C VAL A 38 -5.15 -1.30 -5.83
N ASN A 39 -5.99 -0.58 -5.07
CA ASN A 39 -5.90 0.87 -4.98
C ASN A 39 -5.42 1.23 -3.58
N ILE A 40 -4.35 2.02 -3.49
CA ILE A 40 -3.76 2.41 -2.21
C ILE A 40 -3.71 3.93 -2.11
N GLU A 41 -4.23 4.44 -1.01
CA GLU A 41 -4.15 5.86 -0.69
C GLU A 41 -3.49 6.03 0.67
N LEU A 42 -2.50 6.92 0.73
CA LEU A 42 -1.79 7.23 1.96
C LEU A 42 -2.02 8.69 2.29
N THR A 43 -2.75 8.92 3.38
CA THR A 43 -3.04 10.27 3.84
C THR A 43 -2.95 10.33 5.36
N THR A 44 -2.65 11.53 5.88
CA THR A 44 -2.68 11.80 7.30
C THR A 44 -3.71 12.91 7.52
N HIS A 45 -4.89 12.51 8.01
CA HIS A 45 -6.02 13.44 8.14
C HIS A 45 -5.72 14.62 9.07
N ASP A 46 -4.97 14.38 10.12
CA ASP A 46 -4.69 15.39 11.13
C ASP A 46 -3.89 16.57 10.59
N LEU A 47 -3.06 16.33 9.59
CA LEU A 47 -2.17 17.33 9.02
C LEU A 47 -2.62 17.82 7.66
N GLY A 48 -3.71 17.26 7.15
CA GLY A 48 -4.24 17.65 5.83
C GLY A 48 -3.33 17.30 4.66
N GLY A 49 -2.44 16.33 4.82
CA GLY A 49 -1.53 15.94 3.75
C GLY A 49 -0.69 14.73 4.12
N LEU A 50 0.37 14.51 3.35
CA LEU A 50 1.27 13.39 3.57
C LEU A 50 2.22 13.68 4.74
N SER A 51 2.42 12.68 5.58
CA SER A 51 3.39 12.75 6.67
C SER A 51 4.64 11.95 6.27
N SER A 52 5.68 12.02 7.13
CA SER A 52 6.87 11.20 6.92
C SER A 52 6.55 9.70 6.99
N LEU A 53 5.54 9.31 7.77
CA LEU A 53 5.10 7.91 7.84
C LEU A 53 4.50 7.46 6.51
N ASP A 54 3.73 8.32 5.84
CA ASP A 54 3.19 8.02 4.52
C ASP A 54 4.31 7.85 3.51
N GLU A 55 5.31 8.72 3.54
CA GLU A 55 6.45 8.65 2.62
C GLU A 55 7.27 7.38 2.84
N GLU A 56 7.50 7.01 4.09
CA GLU A 56 8.24 5.79 4.42
C GLU A 56 7.49 4.54 3.94
N LEU A 57 6.18 4.49 4.16
CA LEU A 57 5.39 3.36 3.75
C LEU A 57 5.31 3.29 2.22
N ALA A 58 5.16 4.43 1.55
CA ALA A 58 5.13 4.47 0.09
C ALA A 58 6.44 3.94 -0.50
N ALA A 59 7.58 4.33 0.06
CA ALA A 59 8.87 3.84 -0.39
C ALA A 59 9.01 2.33 -0.17
N ALA A 60 8.58 1.84 0.98
CA ALA A 60 8.63 0.41 1.28
C ALA A 60 7.73 -0.40 0.34
N ILE A 61 6.56 0.15 -0.01
CA ILE A 61 5.66 -0.48 -0.97
C ILE A 61 6.31 -0.53 -2.36
N ASP A 62 6.93 0.57 -2.78
CA ASP A 62 7.60 0.61 -4.08
C ASP A 62 8.71 -0.43 -4.18
N ASP A 63 9.40 -0.71 -3.08
CA ASP A 63 10.46 -1.73 -3.04
C ASP A 63 9.92 -3.15 -3.26
N LEU A 64 8.64 -3.38 -3.04
CA LEU A 64 8.01 -4.68 -3.29
C LEU A 64 7.68 -4.89 -4.77
N LEU A 65 7.61 -3.82 -5.53
CA LEU A 65 7.20 -3.88 -6.93
C LEU A 65 8.40 -4.15 -7.83
N PRO A 66 8.20 -4.84 -8.97
CA PRO A 66 9.27 -5.04 -9.94
C PRO A 66 9.75 -3.69 -10.48
N ALA A 67 11.01 -3.63 -10.78
CA ALA A 67 11.65 -2.41 -11.31
C ALA A 67 11.08 -2.03 -12.68
#